data_8563d15fb96e2358d0526c1d93a0c313
#
_entry.id   8563d15fb96e2358d0526c1d93a0c313
#
_cell.length_a   1.000
_cell.length_b   1.000
_cell.length_c   1.000
_cell.angle_alpha   90.00
_cell.angle_beta   90.00
_cell.angle_gamma   90.00
#
_symmetry.space_group_name_H-M   'P 1'
#
loop_
_entity.id
_entity.type
_entity.pdbx_description
1 polymer ?
#
loop_
_entity_poly.entity_id
_entity_poly.type
_entity_poly.pdbx_seq_one_letter_code
_entity_poly.pdbx_strand_id
1 'polypeptide(L)'
;MSRILCVIDGMTDPHFQVERYGHLASMGSVRYVDTCGGFPPETLHCVLRLLGVTDPPVHLRGYVEALGTGIPVRPDDLLLRGSCYTLDGEGCCTMPCCAPAKVEDPAFTYYRLGGYQALLVFPHMAHTVNNIVTQIPSGGQRALCPLGSLVLRHAFERLLTKERCMLLWGQSVPVALPPFPQKSAVICGKELVKGIARLLHMELFPVKGATGDVDTDLDAKTEAALRAAERCPFVLLHINGADEAAHRHDSAEKETFLRRVDGRVFSRLLVSEHEIMVASDHGADPESGAHLGGPQPFFTSR
;
A
#
# COMPACT_ATOMS: atom_id res chain seq x y z
N MET A 1 2.20 -20.68 20.78
CA MET A 1 3.16 -19.70 20.26
C MET A 1 2.66 -19.18 18.94
N SER A 2 2.45 -17.91 18.81
CA SER A 2 1.92 -17.26 17.61
C SER A 2 3.07 -16.67 16.79
N ARG A 3 2.81 -16.34 15.53
CA ARG A 3 3.76 -15.67 14.63
C ARG A 3 3.33 -14.23 14.41
N ILE A 4 4.25 -13.29 14.54
CA ILE A 4 4.05 -11.88 14.21
C ILE A 4 4.94 -11.53 13.03
N LEU A 5 4.35 -11.25 11.87
CA LEU A 5 5.04 -10.70 10.71
C LEU A 5 4.95 -9.17 10.77
N CYS A 6 6.08 -8.54 11.06
CA CYS A 6 6.22 -7.09 10.98
C CYS A 6 6.71 -6.69 9.59
N VAL A 7 5.86 -6.05 8.81
CA VAL A 7 6.24 -5.52 7.50
C VAL A 7 6.53 -4.03 7.65
N ILE A 8 7.75 -3.64 7.31
CA ILE A 8 8.18 -2.25 7.25
C ILE A 8 8.19 -1.84 5.78
N ASP A 9 7.20 -1.04 5.41
CA ASP A 9 6.99 -0.53 4.06
C ASP A 9 8.15 0.39 3.66
N GLY A 10 8.81 0.08 2.54
CA GLY A 10 9.93 0.85 2.05
C GLY A 10 11.17 0.83 2.95
N MET A 11 11.38 -0.23 3.76
CA MET A 11 12.47 -0.27 4.74
C MET A 11 13.84 -0.06 4.12
N THR A 12 14.12 -0.75 3.03
CA THR A 12 15.45 -0.75 2.40
C THR A 12 15.62 0.39 1.40
N ASP A 13 16.87 0.75 1.18
CA ASP A 13 17.34 1.66 0.13
C ASP A 13 18.80 1.27 -0.21
N PRO A 14 19.47 1.95 -1.20
CA PRO A 14 20.85 1.63 -1.56
C PRO A 14 21.88 1.77 -0.43
N HIS A 15 21.53 2.50 0.65
CA HIS A 15 22.39 2.77 1.78
C HIS A 15 21.96 2.03 3.06
N PHE A 16 20.95 1.17 2.97
CA PHE A 16 20.45 0.41 4.11
C PHE A 16 21.52 -0.55 4.65
N GLN A 17 21.81 -0.44 5.95
CA GLN A 17 22.74 -1.29 6.67
C GLN A 17 22.09 -1.76 7.96
N VAL A 18 21.87 -3.05 8.08
CA VAL A 18 21.15 -3.65 9.23
C VAL A 18 21.88 -3.39 10.55
N GLU A 19 23.21 -3.25 10.52
CA GLU A 19 24.07 -3.00 11.68
C GLU A 19 23.74 -1.68 12.41
N ARG A 20 23.05 -0.76 11.74
CA ARG A 20 22.59 0.49 12.34
C ARG A 20 21.39 0.32 13.28
N TYR A 21 20.75 -0.85 13.26
CA TYR A 21 19.53 -1.19 14.00
C TYR A 21 19.79 -2.38 14.91
N GLY A 22 20.13 -2.10 16.17
CA GLY A 22 20.70 -3.09 17.09
C GLY A 22 19.79 -4.28 17.38
N HIS A 23 18.48 -4.05 17.50
CA HIS A 23 17.51 -5.14 17.72
C HIS A 23 17.30 -5.96 16.44
N LEU A 24 17.16 -5.30 15.29
CA LEU A 24 17.03 -5.99 14.01
C LEU A 24 18.28 -6.81 13.69
N ALA A 25 19.48 -6.24 13.91
CA ALA A 25 20.75 -6.92 13.69
C ALA A 25 20.96 -8.13 14.63
N SER A 26 20.29 -8.15 15.79
CA SER A 26 20.35 -9.26 16.75
C SER A 26 19.45 -10.45 16.39
N MET A 27 18.63 -10.34 15.34
CA MET A 27 17.72 -11.45 14.93
C MET A 27 18.53 -12.64 14.42
N GLY A 28 18.02 -13.84 14.73
CA GLY A 28 18.76 -15.08 14.57
C GLY A 28 19.13 -15.48 13.16
N SER A 29 18.31 -15.13 12.17
CA SER A 29 18.60 -15.40 10.76
C SER A 29 18.05 -14.34 9.82
N VAL A 30 18.75 -14.14 8.72
CA VAL A 30 18.31 -13.31 7.60
C VAL A 30 18.38 -14.10 6.30
N ARG A 31 17.35 -13.99 5.50
CA ARG A 31 17.32 -14.47 4.10
C ARG A 31 16.78 -13.36 3.22
N TYR A 32 17.07 -13.45 1.93
CA TYR A 32 16.52 -12.52 0.94
C TYR A 32 15.40 -13.19 0.17
N VAL A 33 14.28 -12.51 0.03
CA VAL A 33 13.08 -13.01 -0.65
C VAL A 33 12.67 -12.04 -1.75
N ASP A 34 12.31 -12.57 -2.92
CA ASP A 34 11.69 -11.78 -3.97
C ASP A 34 10.23 -11.52 -3.62
N THR A 35 9.97 -10.36 -3.05
CA THR A 35 8.62 -9.92 -2.67
C THR A 35 7.80 -9.47 -3.86
N CYS A 36 8.44 -8.98 -4.93
CA CYS A 36 7.75 -8.48 -6.12
C CYS A 36 7.25 -9.60 -7.04
N GLY A 37 8.06 -10.66 -7.26
CA GLY A 37 7.67 -11.81 -8.10
C GLY A 37 7.26 -11.44 -9.52
N GLY A 38 7.94 -10.45 -10.12
CA GLY A 38 7.65 -9.96 -11.46
C GLY A 38 6.59 -8.85 -11.53
N PHE A 39 5.92 -8.51 -10.41
CA PHE A 39 5.08 -7.32 -10.31
C PHE A 39 5.91 -6.06 -10.05
N PRO A 40 5.38 -4.86 -10.34
CA PRO A 40 5.98 -3.63 -9.87
C PRO A 40 6.19 -3.64 -8.34
N PRO A 41 7.25 -2.99 -7.82
CA PRO A 41 7.53 -2.93 -6.39
C PRO A 41 6.52 -2.01 -5.68
N GLU A 42 5.31 -2.52 -5.48
CA GLU A 42 4.21 -1.83 -4.82
C GLU A 42 3.71 -2.65 -3.63
N THR A 43 3.36 -1.98 -2.55
CA THR A 43 2.85 -2.58 -1.30
C THR A 43 1.75 -3.63 -1.55
N LEU A 44 0.84 -3.38 -2.50
CA LEU A 44 -0.28 -4.30 -2.77
C LEU A 44 0.19 -5.72 -3.07
N HIS A 45 0.99 -5.89 -4.12
CA HIS A 45 1.43 -7.20 -4.59
C HIS A 45 2.48 -7.80 -3.65
N CYS A 46 3.40 -6.97 -3.16
CA CYS A 46 4.46 -7.41 -2.27
C CYS A 46 3.91 -7.95 -0.93
N VAL A 47 2.95 -7.26 -0.32
CA VAL A 47 2.32 -7.72 0.93
C VAL A 47 1.48 -8.98 0.69
N LEU A 48 0.71 -9.06 -0.40
CA LEU A 48 -0.04 -10.27 -0.75
C LEU A 48 0.91 -11.49 -0.89
N ARG A 49 2.06 -11.32 -1.53
CA ARG A 49 3.06 -12.37 -1.68
C ARG A 49 3.72 -12.75 -0.35
N LEU A 50 4.02 -11.79 0.50
CA LEU A 50 4.49 -12.06 1.88
C LEU A 50 3.45 -12.84 2.70
N LEU A 51 2.16 -12.67 2.41
CA LEU A 51 1.06 -13.42 3.01
C LEU A 51 0.78 -14.77 2.31
N GLY A 52 1.59 -15.16 1.32
CA GLY A 52 1.50 -16.47 0.66
C GLY A 52 0.61 -16.49 -0.58
N VAL A 53 0.09 -15.36 -1.05
CA VAL A 53 -0.58 -15.26 -2.36
C VAL A 53 0.50 -15.11 -3.43
N THR A 54 0.97 -16.24 -3.97
CA THR A 54 2.14 -16.27 -4.88
C THR A 54 1.88 -15.66 -6.25
N ASP A 55 0.64 -15.72 -6.72
CA ASP A 55 0.20 -15.19 -8.02
C ASP A 55 -1.07 -14.35 -7.85
N PRO A 56 -0.94 -13.14 -7.28
CA PRO A 56 -2.10 -12.26 -7.09
C PRO A 56 -2.62 -11.76 -8.44
N PRO A 57 -3.95 -11.57 -8.61
CA PRO A 57 -4.49 -10.99 -9.83
C PRO A 57 -3.90 -9.61 -10.12
N VAL A 58 -3.64 -9.31 -11.40
CA VAL A 58 -3.04 -8.04 -11.84
C VAL A 58 -3.98 -6.86 -11.55
N HIS A 59 -5.28 -7.06 -11.74
CA HIS A 59 -6.30 -6.00 -11.66
C HIS A 59 -6.97 -5.96 -10.28
N LEU A 60 -6.24 -5.50 -9.26
CA LEU A 60 -6.70 -5.51 -7.85
C LEU A 60 -6.76 -4.13 -7.20
N ARG A 61 -5.96 -3.15 -7.66
CA ARG A 61 -5.68 -1.93 -6.91
C ARG A 61 -6.94 -1.19 -6.45
N GLY A 62 -7.81 -0.80 -7.37
CA GLY A 62 -9.02 -0.04 -7.02
C GLY A 62 -9.99 -0.84 -6.13
N TYR A 63 -10.10 -2.16 -6.35
CA TYR A 63 -10.97 -3.01 -5.54
C TYR A 63 -10.47 -3.14 -4.10
N VAL A 64 -9.17 -3.35 -3.91
CA VAL A 64 -8.58 -3.42 -2.55
C VAL A 64 -8.72 -2.08 -1.82
N GLU A 65 -8.57 -0.96 -2.50
CA GLU A 65 -8.81 0.37 -1.91
C GLU A 65 -10.29 0.57 -1.54
N ALA A 66 -11.23 0.11 -2.37
CA ALA A 66 -12.66 0.12 -2.03
C ALA A 66 -12.94 -0.72 -0.78
N LEU A 67 -12.39 -1.93 -0.70
CA LEU A 67 -12.49 -2.76 0.49
C LEU A 67 -11.91 -2.04 1.71
N GLY A 68 -10.73 -1.43 1.61
CA GLY A 68 -10.06 -0.72 2.71
C GLY A 68 -10.87 0.44 3.26
N THR A 69 -11.50 1.20 2.38
CA THR A 69 -12.28 2.39 2.73
C THR A 69 -13.76 2.09 3.04
N GLY A 70 -14.23 0.86 2.76
CA GLY A 70 -15.64 0.48 2.95
C GLY A 70 -16.57 1.03 1.86
N ILE A 71 -16.04 1.40 0.70
CA ILE A 71 -16.85 1.82 -0.44
C ILE A 71 -17.60 0.61 -1.00
N PRO A 72 -18.94 0.71 -1.15
CA PRO A 72 -19.74 -0.39 -1.66
C PRO A 72 -19.45 -0.62 -3.15
N VAL A 73 -19.29 -1.88 -3.54
CA VAL A 73 -18.97 -2.31 -4.90
C VAL A 73 -19.85 -3.49 -5.29
N ARG A 74 -20.35 -3.51 -6.51
CA ARG A 74 -21.11 -4.63 -7.10
C ARG A 74 -20.18 -5.57 -7.85
N PRO A 75 -20.55 -6.84 -8.05
CA PRO A 75 -19.69 -7.81 -8.74
C PRO A 75 -19.31 -7.44 -10.18
N ASP A 76 -20.13 -6.63 -10.82
CA ASP A 76 -19.97 -6.22 -12.23
C ASP A 76 -19.43 -4.78 -12.41
N ASP A 77 -19.01 -4.13 -11.31
CA ASP A 77 -18.40 -2.80 -11.35
C ASP A 77 -16.95 -2.87 -11.80
N LEU A 78 -16.53 -1.87 -12.57
CA LEU A 78 -15.11 -1.57 -12.85
C LEU A 78 -14.67 -0.43 -11.93
N LEU A 79 -13.50 -0.57 -11.33
CA LEU A 79 -12.93 0.43 -10.44
C LEU A 79 -11.61 0.96 -10.99
N LEU A 80 -11.40 2.27 -10.91
CA LEU A 80 -10.12 2.91 -11.20
C LEU A 80 -9.71 3.84 -10.06
N ARG A 81 -8.42 3.78 -9.72
CA ARG A 81 -7.76 4.79 -8.88
C ARG A 81 -7.63 6.09 -9.67
N GLY A 82 -7.98 7.20 -9.05
CA GLY A 82 -7.70 8.55 -9.54
C GLY A 82 -6.54 9.19 -8.75
N SER A 83 -5.58 9.75 -9.46
CA SER A 83 -4.51 10.57 -8.88
C SER A 83 -4.49 11.95 -9.51
N CYS A 84 -4.72 12.99 -8.71
CA CYS A 84 -4.84 14.37 -9.19
C CYS A 84 -3.47 15.05 -9.22
N TYR A 85 -3.12 15.65 -10.36
CA TYR A 85 -1.88 16.37 -10.59
C TYR A 85 -2.14 17.76 -11.17
N THR A 86 -1.29 18.72 -10.84
CA THR A 86 -1.18 19.97 -11.58
C THR A 86 -0.51 19.71 -12.93
N LEU A 87 -0.87 20.52 -13.93
CA LEU A 87 -0.32 20.45 -15.28
C LEU A 87 0.53 21.71 -15.56
N ASP A 88 1.62 21.52 -16.28
CA ASP A 88 2.36 22.63 -16.91
C ASP A 88 1.70 23.10 -18.23
N GLY A 89 2.32 24.09 -18.89
CA GLY A 89 1.82 24.65 -20.16
C GLY A 89 1.83 23.65 -21.33
N GLU A 90 2.52 22.53 -21.20
CA GLU A 90 2.63 21.48 -22.22
C GLU A 90 1.71 20.27 -21.92
N GLY A 91 1.00 20.31 -20.79
CA GLY A 91 0.09 19.25 -20.33
C GLY A 91 0.80 18.08 -19.67
N CYS A 92 1.99 18.31 -19.10
CA CYS A 92 2.71 17.33 -18.29
C CYS A 92 2.34 17.45 -16.81
N CYS A 93 2.25 16.32 -16.13
CA CYS A 93 1.99 16.23 -14.70
C CYS A 93 3.19 16.76 -13.91
N THR A 94 2.97 17.73 -13.03
CA THR A 94 4.04 18.33 -12.22
C THR A 94 4.01 17.84 -10.79
N MET A 95 3.02 18.22 -10.01
CA MET A 95 2.91 17.90 -8.58
C MET A 95 1.54 17.28 -8.25
N PRO A 96 1.47 16.33 -7.31
CA PRO A 96 0.19 15.93 -6.75
C PRO A 96 -0.56 17.13 -6.17
N CYS A 97 -1.85 17.24 -6.47
CA CYS A 97 -2.70 18.33 -5.96
C CYS A 97 -4.02 17.76 -5.40
N CYS A 98 -4.70 18.53 -4.58
CA CYS A 98 -5.93 18.08 -3.95
C CYS A 98 -6.96 17.62 -4.98
N ALA A 99 -7.43 16.39 -4.83
CA ALA A 99 -8.55 15.85 -5.58
C ALA A 99 -9.84 16.66 -5.32
N PRO A 100 -10.73 16.80 -6.31
CA PRO A 100 -12.02 17.47 -6.14
C PRO A 100 -12.77 16.92 -4.91
N ALA A 101 -13.44 17.79 -4.16
CA ALA A 101 -14.23 17.37 -3.01
C ALA A 101 -15.42 16.51 -3.41
N LYS A 102 -16.03 16.81 -4.55
CA LYS A 102 -17.18 16.11 -5.11
C LYS A 102 -17.16 16.20 -6.62
N VAL A 103 -17.60 15.15 -7.28
CA VAL A 103 -17.87 15.09 -8.71
C VAL A 103 -19.20 14.37 -8.89
N GLU A 104 -20.11 14.97 -9.65
CA GLU A 104 -21.40 14.36 -10.01
C GLU A 104 -21.38 14.05 -11.51
N ASP A 105 -21.56 12.79 -11.85
CA ASP A 105 -21.62 12.32 -13.22
C ASP A 105 -22.48 11.05 -13.30
N PRO A 106 -23.37 10.93 -14.30
CA PRO A 106 -24.22 9.74 -14.44
C PRO A 106 -23.47 8.47 -14.86
N ALA A 107 -22.24 8.60 -15.40
CA ALA A 107 -21.47 7.49 -15.92
C ALA A 107 -20.61 6.79 -14.88
N PHE A 108 -20.33 7.45 -13.74
CA PHE A 108 -19.51 6.89 -12.67
C PHE A 108 -19.86 7.51 -11.31
N THR A 109 -19.54 6.77 -10.26
CA THR A 109 -19.57 7.29 -8.89
C THR A 109 -18.14 7.66 -8.45
N TYR A 110 -17.98 8.86 -7.93
CA TYR A 110 -16.72 9.40 -7.49
C TYR A 110 -16.62 9.39 -5.96
N TYR A 111 -15.51 8.86 -5.44
CA TYR A 111 -15.18 8.86 -4.02
C TYR A 111 -13.82 9.52 -3.80
N ARG A 112 -13.78 10.62 -3.04
CA ARG A 112 -12.51 11.20 -2.61
C ARG A 112 -11.92 10.38 -1.48
N LEU A 113 -10.69 9.87 -1.65
CA LEU A 113 -10.00 9.07 -0.64
C LEU A 113 -9.15 9.92 0.32
N GLY A 114 -8.76 11.12 -0.10
CA GLY A 114 -7.97 12.08 0.65
C GLY A 114 -6.80 12.62 -0.16
N GLY A 115 -6.28 13.80 0.22
CA GLY A 115 -5.19 14.43 -0.51
C GLY A 115 -5.47 14.51 -2.02
N TYR A 116 -4.57 13.93 -2.81
CA TYR A 116 -4.66 13.88 -4.28
C TYR A 116 -5.41 12.66 -4.82
N GLN A 117 -5.96 11.82 -3.95
CA GLN A 117 -6.43 10.48 -4.28
C GLN A 117 -7.96 10.40 -4.35
N ALA A 118 -8.45 9.64 -5.33
CA ALA A 118 -9.86 9.31 -5.50
C ALA A 118 -10.04 7.87 -5.99
N LEU A 119 -11.25 7.35 -5.88
CA LEU A 119 -11.69 6.12 -6.50
C LEU A 119 -12.92 6.42 -7.37
N LEU A 120 -12.91 5.90 -8.58
CA LEU A 120 -14.03 5.98 -9.50
C LEU A 120 -14.61 4.57 -9.70
N VAL A 121 -15.92 4.45 -9.55
CA VAL A 121 -16.68 3.21 -9.74
C VAL A 121 -17.58 3.36 -10.97
N PHE A 122 -17.38 2.52 -11.95
CA PHE A 122 -18.12 2.48 -13.21
C PHE A 122 -19.06 1.27 -13.21
N PRO A 123 -20.36 1.47 -13.09
CA PRO A 123 -21.32 0.38 -12.98
C PRO A 123 -21.37 -0.46 -14.27
N HIS A 124 -21.49 -1.79 -14.11
CA HIS A 124 -21.68 -2.77 -15.19
C HIS A 124 -20.52 -2.84 -16.21
N MET A 125 -19.33 -2.36 -15.87
CA MET A 125 -18.19 -2.30 -16.80
C MET A 125 -17.06 -3.30 -16.48
N ALA A 126 -17.24 -4.24 -15.55
CA ALA A 126 -16.20 -5.21 -15.19
C ALA A 126 -15.63 -5.97 -16.40
N HIS A 127 -16.47 -6.30 -17.39
CA HIS A 127 -16.07 -7.02 -18.60
C HIS A 127 -15.03 -6.29 -19.46
N THR A 128 -14.81 -5.00 -19.25
CA THR A 128 -13.87 -4.19 -20.04
C THR A 128 -12.45 -4.15 -19.44
N VAL A 129 -12.22 -4.68 -18.24
CA VAL A 129 -10.98 -4.49 -17.45
C VAL A 129 -9.70 -4.86 -18.23
N ASN A 130 -9.73 -5.93 -19.01
CA ASN A 130 -8.58 -6.39 -19.79
C ASN A 130 -8.33 -5.59 -21.07
N ASN A 131 -9.29 -4.77 -21.50
CA ASN A 131 -9.20 -3.96 -22.72
C ASN A 131 -8.78 -2.51 -22.45
N ILE A 132 -8.59 -2.17 -21.16
CA ILE A 132 -8.24 -0.82 -20.73
C ILE A 132 -6.74 -0.69 -20.61
N VAL A 133 -6.20 0.35 -21.22
CA VAL A 133 -4.81 0.75 -21.04
C VAL A 133 -4.77 2.08 -20.28
N THR A 134 -4.11 2.09 -19.15
CA THR A 134 -3.97 3.25 -18.28
C THR A 134 -2.50 3.61 -18.08
N GLN A 135 -2.27 4.82 -17.63
CA GLN A 135 -0.95 5.34 -17.33
C GLN A 135 -0.73 5.30 -15.81
N ILE A 136 0.34 4.63 -15.37
CA ILE A 136 0.78 4.71 -13.97
C ILE A 136 1.30 6.12 -13.71
N PRO A 137 0.81 6.82 -12.70
CA PRO A 137 1.21 8.19 -12.42
C PRO A 137 2.70 8.32 -12.07
N SER A 138 3.38 9.26 -12.74
CA SER A 138 4.73 9.71 -12.38
C SER A 138 4.88 11.20 -12.69
N GLY A 139 5.75 11.89 -11.97
CA GLY A 139 6.05 13.29 -12.27
C GLY A 139 6.74 13.46 -13.62
N GLY A 140 6.55 14.62 -14.27
CA GLY A 140 7.17 14.97 -15.55
C GLY A 140 6.58 14.31 -16.81
N GLN A 141 5.64 13.37 -16.66
CA GLN A 141 5.02 12.70 -17.80
C GLN A 141 3.80 13.47 -18.31
N ARG A 142 3.54 13.39 -19.61
CA ARG A 142 2.32 13.95 -20.21
C ARG A 142 1.10 13.19 -19.71
N ALA A 143 0.04 13.92 -19.33
CA ALA A 143 -1.23 13.31 -18.94
C ALA A 143 -1.90 12.65 -20.15
N LEU A 144 -2.12 11.33 -20.07
CA LEU A 144 -2.74 10.55 -21.13
C LEU A 144 -4.14 10.10 -20.72
N CYS A 145 -5.06 10.24 -21.67
CA CYS A 145 -6.40 9.69 -21.55
C CYS A 145 -6.35 8.16 -21.56
N PRO A 146 -7.09 7.46 -20.68
CA PRO A 146 -7.23 6.01 -20.77
C PRO A 146 -7.75 5.56 -22.14
N LEU A 147 -7.18 4.46 -22.65
CA LEU A 147 -7.62 3.84 -23.91
C LEU A 147 -8.56 2.66 -23.63
N GLY A 148 -9.33 2.27 -24.64
CA GLY A 148 -10.20 1.08 -24.59
C GLY A 148 -11.64 1.34 -24.15
N SER A 149 -12.01 2.57 -23.76
CA SER A 149 -13.39 2.88 -23.36
C SER A 149 -13.74 4.36 -23.56
N LEU A 150 -14.87 4.62 -24.21
CA LEU A 150 -15.42 5.98 -24.36
C LEU A 150 -15.89 6.55 -23.01
N VAL A 151 -16.36 5.72 -22.11
CA VAL A 151 -16.81 6.13 -20.78
C VAL A 151 -15.61 6.60 -19.93
N LEU A 152 -14.46 5.92 -20.02
CA LEU A 152 -13.24 6.34 -19.34
C LEU A 152 -12.66 7.62 -19.94
N ARG A 153 -12.76 7.79 -21.27
CA ARG A 153 -12.40 9.05 -21.91
C ARG A 153 -13.26 10.18 -21.38
N HIS A 154 -14.60 10.00 -21.34
CA HIS A 154 -15.51 10.97 -20.77
C HIS A 154 -15.13 11.32 -19.32
N ALA A 155 -14.87 10.34 -18.47
CA ALA A 155 -14.47 10.56 -17.09
C ALA A 155 -13.14 11.36 -16.98
N PHE A 156 -12.16 11.03 -17.81
CA PHE A 156 -10.89 11.76 -17.87
C PHE A 156 -11.10 13.22 -18.30
N GLU A 157 -11.83 13.46 -19.39
CA GLU A 157 -12.15 14.79 -19.91
C GLU A 157 -12.97 15.61 -18.91
N ARG A 158 -13.90 14.98 -18.19
CA ARG A 158 -14.72 15.60 -17.13
C ARG A 158 -13.87 16.10 -15.95
N LEU A 159 -12.73 15.46 -15.69
CA LEU A 159 -11.81 15.72 -14.59
C LEU A 159 -10.55 16.50 -15.03
N LEU A 160 -10.45 16.81 -16.33
CA LEU A 160 -9.37 17.58 -16.92
C LEU A 160 -9.74 19.07 -16.92
N THR A 161 -8.79 19.90 -16.48
CA THR A 161 -8.83 21.37 -16.62
C THR A 161 -7.54 21.87 -17.25
N LYS A 162 -7.41 23.19 -17.47
CA LYS A 162 -6.14 23.77 -17.94
C LYS A 162 -5.00 23.62 -16.94
N GLU A 163 -5.31 23.51 -15.66
CA GLU A 163 -4.33 23.57 -14.56
C GLU A 163 -4.09 22.18 -13.91
N ARG A 164 -5.01 21.24 -14.09
CA ARG A 164 -4.95 19.94 -13.43
C ARG A 164 -5.63 18.84 -14.20
N CYS A 165 -5.19 17.61 -13.98
CA CYS A 165 -5.85 16.40 -14.45
C CYS A 165 -5.99 15.39 -13.32
N MET A 166 -6.90 14.44 -13.51
CA MET A 166 -6.93 13.22 -12.72
C MET A 166 -6.53 12.06 -13.61
N LEU A 167 -5.34 11.50 -13.36
CA LEU A 167 -4.90 10.26 -14.00
C LEU A 167 -5.71 9.10 -13.44
N LEU A 168 -6.33 8.34 -14.34
CA LEU A 168 -7.09 7.13 -14.00
C LEU A 168 -6.21 5.91 -14.26
N TRP A 169 -6.00 5.08 -13.24
CA TRP A 169 -5.11 3.93 -13.29
C TRP A 169 -5.52 2.83 -12.31
N GLY A 170 -4.78 1.72 -12.26
CA GLY A 170 -5.03 0.65 -11.29
C GLY A 170 -6.43 0.05 -11.44
N GLN A 171 -6.86 -0.13 -12.73
CA GLN A 171 -8.15 -0.74 -13.06
C GLN A 171 -8.30 -2.07 -12.34
N SER A 172 -9.51 -2.34 -11.87
CA SER A 172 -9.80 -3.55 -11.11
C SER A 172 -11.27 -3.90 -11.14
N VAL A 173 -11.53 -5.14 -10.83
CA VAL A 173 -12.87 -5.69 -10.65
C VAL A 173 -12.94 -6.45 -9.34
N PRO A 174 -14.12 -6.63 -8.76
CA PRO A 174 -14.29 -7.49 -7.60
C PRO A 174 -13.82 -8.90 -7.89
N VAL A 175 -12.96 -9.41 -7.02
CA VAL A 175 -12.46 -10.79 -7.07
C VAL A 175 -12.54 -11.40 -5.67
N ALA A 176 -12.68 -12.71 -5.60
CA ALA A 176 -12.55 -13.47 -4.38
C ALA A 176 -11.19 -14.18 -4.37
N LEU A 177 -10.46 -14.05 -3.27
CA LEU A 177 -9.30 -14.87 -2.99
C LEU A 177 -9.62 -15.86 -1.87
N PRO A 178 -8.92 -16.99 -1.80
CA PRO A 178 -9.03 -17.87 -0.66
C PRO A 178 -8.73 -17.09 0.65
N PRO A 179 -9.49 -17.33 1.72
CA PRO A 179 -9.20 -16.72 3.00
C PRO A 179 -7.81 -17.14 3.49
N PHE A 180 -7.19 -16.29 4.30
CA PHE A 180 -5.92 -16.61 4.94
C PHE A 180 -6.06 -17.93 5.73
N PRO A 181 -5.11 -18.88 5.62
CA PRO A 181 -5.34 -20.28 6.01
C PRO A 181 -5.52 -20.53 7.52
N GLN A 182 -5.37 -19.50 8.33
CA GLN A 182 -5.55 -19.60 9.79
C GLN A 182 -6.16 -18.31 10.35
N LYS A 183 -6.71 -18.39 11.57
CA LYS A 183 -7.17 -17.21 12.28
C LYS A 183 -6.05 -16.20 12.39
N SER A 184 -6.29 -14.98 11.96
CA SER A 184 -5.24 -13.96 11.80
C SER A 184 -5.78 -12.57 12.09
N ALA A 185 -4.87 -11.70 12.52
CA ALA A 185 -5.16 -10.30 12.80
C ALA A 185 -4.23 -9.37 12.01
N VAL A 186 -4.70 -8.16 11.72
CA VAL A 186 -3.92 -7.13 11.02
C VAL A 186 -3.98 -5.83 11.81
N ILE A 187 -2.81 -5.29 12.09
CA ILE A 187 -2.59 -3.96 12.67
C ILE A 187 -1.92 -3.09 11.62
N CYS A 188 -2.60 -2.05 11.14
CA CYS A 188 -2.10 -1.16 10.08
C CYS A 188 -2.72 0.24 10.18
N GLY A 189 -2.09 1.21 9.52
CA GLY A 189 -2.61 2.57 9.35
C GLY A 189 -3.15 2.86 7.95
N LYS A 190 -2.66 2.16 6.92
CA LYS A 190 -3.01 2.39 5.50
C LYS A 190 -4.30 1.67 5.09
N GLU A 191 -5.17 2.39 4.38
CA GLU A 191 -6.42 1.82 3.84
C GLU A 191 -6.16 0.64 2.88
N LEU A 192 -5.09 0.71 2.10
CA LEU A 192 -4.70 -0.38 1.19
C LEU A 192 -4.48 -1.71 1.96
N VAL A 193 -3.77 -1.66 3.09
CA VAL A 193 -3.50 -2.85 3.91
C VAL A 193 -4.76 -3.34 4.63
N LYS A 194 -5.65 -2.42 5.03
CA LYS A 194 -7.00 -2.79 5.51
C LYS A 194 -7.80 -3.51 4.44
N GLY A 195 -7.67 -3.09 3.19
CA GLY A 195 -8.28 -3.75 2.04
C GLY A 195 -7.74 -5.15 1.81
N ILE A 196 -6.42 -5.35 1.89
CA ILE A 196 -5.78 -6.67 1.84
C ILE A 196 -6.30 -7.58 2.95
N ALA A 197 -6.41 -7.06 4.17
CA ALA A 197 -6.97 -7.80 5.30
C ALA A 197 -8.39 -8.29 5.03
N ARG A 198 -9.26 -7.41 4.51
CA ARG A 198 -10.65 -7.76 4.15
C ARG A 198 -10.71 -8.76 2.99
N LEU A 199 -9.87 -8.58 1.98
CA LEU A 199 -9.78 -9.50 0.84
C LEU A 199 -9.41 -10.93 1.25
N LEU A 200 -8.52 -11.07 2.26
CA LEU A 200 -8.06 -12.34 2.81
C LEU A 200 -8.82 -12.79 4.07
N HIS A 201 -9.92 -12.14 4.40
CA HIS A 201 -10.76 -12.43 5.58
C HIS A 201 -9.98 -12.42 6.92
N MET A 202 -8.96 -11.57 7.04
CA MET A 202 -8.20 -11.37 8.26
C MET A 202 -8.90 -10.35 9.17
N GLU A 203 -8.83 -10.53 10.49
CA GLU A 203 -9.45 -9.63 11.47
C GLU A 203 -8.68 -8.31 11.55
N LEU A 204 -9.35 -7.18 11.34
CA LEU A 204 -8.74 -5.86 11.53
C LEU A 204 -8.79 -5.46 13.00
N PHE A 205 -7.64 -5.07 13.55
CA PHE A 205 -7.50 -4.51 14.89
C PHE A 205 -7.29 -3.00 14.79
N PRO A 206 -8.35 -2.20 14.98
CA PRO A 206 -8.22 -0.75 14.94
C PRO A 206 -7.38 -0.26 16.13
N VAL A 207 -6.42 0.61 15.85
CA VAL A 207 -5.53 1.21 16.84
C VAL A 207 -5.62 2.72 16.74
N LYS A 208 -5.96 3.38 17.84
CA LYS A 208 -5.95 4.85 17.90
C LYS A 208 -4.51 5.34 17.73
N GLY A 209 -4.30 6.33 16.85
CA GLY A 209 -2.98 6.84 16.54
C GLY A 209 -2.19 6.00 15.52
N ALA A 210 -2.72 4.88 15.03
CA ALA A 210 -2.13 4.15 13.92
C ALA A 210 -2.37 4.93 12.62
N THR A 211 -1.43 5.78 12.25
CA THR A 211 -1.38 6.43 10.95
C THR A 211 -0.58 5.59 9.95
N GLY A 212 -0.64 5.98 8.67
CA GLY A 212 0.21 5.43 7.62
C GLY A 212 1.48 6.26 7.39
N ASP A 213 1.95 7.05 8.33
CA ASP A 213 3.07 7.97 8.20
C ASP A 213 4.03 7.87 9.40
N VAL A 214 5.07 8.68 9.43
CA VAL A 214 6.11 8.72 10.49
C VAL A 214 5.56 9.13 11.86
N ASP A 215 4.42 9.82 11.93
CA ASP A 215 3.76 10.23 13.16
C ASP A 215 2.97 9.08 13.85
N THR A 216 2.95 7.89 13.24
CA THR A 216 2.23 6.73 13.77
C THR A 216 2.65 6.40 15.21
N ASP A 217 1.66 6.03 16.04
CA ASP A 217 1.91 5.54 17.40
C ASP A 217 2.45 4.10 17.35
N LEU A 218 3.79 3.98 17.35
CA LEU A 218 4.50 2.70 17.30
C LEU A 218 4.25 1.85 18.54
N ASP A 219 4.12 2.48 19.71
CA ASP A 219 3.88 1.77 20.98
C ASP A 219 2.48 1.17 21.01
N ALA A 220 1.47 1.94 20.61
CA ALA A 220 0.09 1.46 20.51
C ALA A 220 -0.06 0.34 19.48
N LYS A 221 0.60 0.43 18.31
CA LYS A 221 0.61 -0.62 17.29
C LYS A 221 1.27 -1.90 17.79
N THR A 222 2.41 -1.78 18.48
CA THR A 222 3.14 -2.92 19.06
C THR A 222 2.33 -3.62 20.13
N GLU A 223 1.73 -2.87 21.04
CA GLU A 223 0.84 -3.39 22.08
C GLU A 223 -0.36 -4.12 21.49
N ALA A 224 -0.98 -3.55 20.46
CA ALA A 224 -2.08 -4.19 19.76
C ALA A 224 -1.67 -5.51 19.07
N ALA A 225 -0.45 -5.55 18.49
CA ALA A 225 0.07 -6.76 17.86
C ALA A 225 0.31 -7.88 18.89
N LEU A 226 0.89 -7.55 20.04
CA LEU A 226 1.11 -8.50 21.13
C LEU A 226 -0.22 -9.04 21.67
N ARG A 227 -1.21 -8.17 21.95
CA ARG A 227 -2.56 -8.60 22.39
C ARG A 227 -3.30 -9.44 21.33
N ALA A 228 -3.13 -9.12 20.05
CA ALA A 228 -3.71 -9.91 18.98
C ALA A 228 -3.08 -11.31 18.90
N ALA A 229 -1.78 -11.42 19.16
CA ALA A 229 -1.04 -12.68 19.16
C ALA A 229 -1.45 -13.65 20.27
N GLU A 230 -2.07 -13.16 21.37
CA GLU A 230 -2.67 -14.02 22.38
C GLU A 230 -3.89 -14.81 21.86
N ARG A 231 -4.56 -14.34 20.80
CA ARG A 231 -5.83 -14.88 20.30
C ARG A 231 -5.77 -15.37 18.85
N CYS A 232 -4.75 -14.96 18.11
CA CYS A 232 -4.55 -15.28 16.70
C CYS A 232 -3.21 -15.95 16.50
N PRO A 233 -3.15 -17.14 15.87
CA PRO A 233 -1.90 -17.81 15.52
C PRO A 233 -0.99 -17.01 14.59
N PHE A 234 -1.53 -16.06 13.84
CA PHE A 234 -0.80 -15.17 12.95
C PHE A 234 -1.25 -13.72 13.11
N VAL A 235 -0.29 -12.80 13.16
CA VAL A 235 -0.53 -11.35 13.20
C VAL A 235 0.34 -10.67 12.15
N LEU A 236 -0.28 -9.83 11.32
CA LEU A 236 0.41 -8.87 10.47
C LEU A 236 0.47 -7.52 11.17
N LEU A 237 1.66 -7.04 11.45
CA LEU A 237 1.93 -5.67 11.89
C LEU A 237 2.54 -4.90 10.73
N HIS A 238 1.82 -3.92 10.17
CA HIS A 238 2.30 -3.12 9.05
C HIS A 238 2.66 -1.70 9.49
N ILE A 239 3.86 -1.24 9.14
CA ILE A 239 4.44 0.06 9.52
C ILE A 239 4.93 0.76 8.26
N ASN A 240 4.35 1.92 7.90
CA ASN A 240 4.52 2.55 6.59
C ASN A 240 5.46 3.77 6.55
N GLY A 241 5.79 4.37 7.67
CA GLY A 241 6.42 5.70 7.69
C GLY A 241 7.74 5.82 6.95
N ALA A 242 8.51 4.72 6.75
CA ALA A 242 9.77 4.75 6.02
C ALA A 242 9.56 5.03 4.52
N ASP A 243 8.50 4.45 3.94
CA ASP A 243 8.08 4.71 2.56
C ASP A 243 7.64 6.17 2.37
N GLU A 244 6.82 6.69 3.28
CA GLU A 244 6.37 8.09 3.21
C GLU A 244 7.52 9.10 3.33
N ALA A 245 8.50 8.84 4.20
CA ALA A 245 9.70 9.67 4.32
C ALA A 245 10.54 9.63 3.02
N ALA A 246 10.66 8.46 2.38
CA ALA A 246 11.33 8.33 1.10
C ALA A 246 10.60 9.13 -0.01
N HIS A 247 9.28 9.06 -0.07
CA HIS A 247 8.49 9.84 -1.02
C HIS A 247 8.58 11.36 -0.80
N ARG A 248 8.90 11.80 0.41
CA ARG A 248 9.21 13.20 0.73
C ARG A 248 10.64 13.61 0.42
N HIS A 249 11.47 12.69 -0.09
CA HIS A 249 12.91 12.88 -0.31
C HIS A 249 13.67 13.25 0.97
N ASP A 250 13.26 12.71 2.12
CA ASP A 250 13.89 12.98 3.42
C ASP A 250 14.57 11.73 3.99
N SER A 251 15.85 11.56 3.62
CA SER A 251 16.70 10.45 4.10
C SER A 251 16.89 10.48 5.62
N ALA A 252 16.95 11.68 6.21
CA ALA A 252 17.16 11.85 7.65
C ALA A 252 15.90 11.46 8.43
N GLU A 253 14.73 11.83 7.95
CA GLU A 253 13.43 11.43 8.52
C GLU A 253 13.27 9.89 8.44
N LYS A 254 13.59 9.28 7.28
CA LYS A 254 13.55 7.83 7.09
C LYS A 254 14.45 7.10 8.08
N GLU A 255 15.71 7.49 8.18
CA GLU A 255 16.67 6.89 9.12
C GLU A 255 16.22 7.06 10.59
N THR A 256 15.76 8.25 10.96
CA THR A 256 15.23 8.53 12.29
C THR A 256 14.01 7.67 12.61
N PHE A 257 13.11 7.51 11.65
CA PHE A 257 11.92 6.68 11.80
C PHE A 257 12.30 5.20 12.00
N LEU A 258 13.19 4.66 11.17
CA LEU A 258 13.64 3.26 11.29
C LEU A 258 14.32 2.99 12.64
N ARG A 259 15.14 3.93 13.18
CA ARG A 259 15.70 3.83 14.53
C ARG A 259 14.62 3.82 15.62
N ARG A 260 13.55 4.59 15.44
CA ARG A 260 12.40 4.55 16.36
C ARG A 260 11.67 3.21 16.28
N VAL A 261 11.52 2.64 15.09
CA VAL A 261 10.93 1.29 14.89
C VAL A 261 11.80 0.26 15.61
N ASP A 262 13.12 0.28 15.41
CA ASP A 262 14.04 -0.63 16.09
C ASP A 262 13.92 -0.54 17.63
N GLY A 263 13.95 0.67 18.17
CA GLY A 263 13.94 0.90 19.62
C GLY A 263 12.58 0.71 20.30
N ARG A 264 11.46 0.92 19.61
CA ARG A 264 10.11 0.86 20.23
C ARG A 264 9.33 -0.40 19.86
N VAL A 265 9.53 -0.92 18.64
CA VAL A 265 8.81 -2.09 18.15
C VAL A 265 9.62 -3.35 18.41
N PHE A 266 10.82 -3.45 17.83
CA PHE A 266 11.61 -4.68 17.91
C PHE A 266 12.11 -4.95 19.32
N SER A 267 12.49 -3.94 20.12
CA SER A 267 12.85 -4.12 21.53
C SER A 267 11.78 -4.84 22.35
N ARG A 268 10.49 -4.64 22.01
CA ARG A 268 9.35 -5.26 22.71
C ARG A 268 8.94 -6.60 22.08
N LEU A 269 8.94 -6.68 20.75
CA LEU A 269 8.57 -7.92 20.06
C LEU A 269 9.56 -9.04 20.34
N LEU A 270 10.87 -8.76 20.31
CA LEU A 270 11.92 -9.78 20.43
C LEU A 270 12.03 -10.40 21.83
N VAL A 271 11.54 -9.71 22.88
CA VAL A 271 11.47 -10.28 24.24
C VAL A 271 10.18 -11.05 24.50
N SER A 272 9.24 -11.07 23.54
CA SER A 272 7.99 -11.81 23.66
C SER A 272 8.17 -13.30 23.41
N GLU A 273 7.16 -14.11 23.79
CA GLU A 273 7.15 -15.55 23.56
C GLU A 273 6.85 -15.93 22.11
N HIS A 274 6.54 -14.95 21.25
CA HIS A 274 6.12 -15.17 19.88
C HIS A 274 7.31 -15.34 18.92
N GLU A 275 7.07 -16.00 17.80
CA GLU A 275 8.00 -16.02 16.67
C GLU A 275 7.86 -14.68 15.93
N ILE A 276 8.94 -13.92 15.83
CA ILE A 276 8.97 -12.61 15.17
C ILE A 276 9.63 -12.75 13.80
N MET A 277 8.92 -12.31 12.79
CA MET A 277 9.42 -12.18 11.42
C MET A 277 9.38 -10.69 11.05
N VAL A 278 10.44 -10.18 10.43
CA VAL A 278 10.49 -8.80 9.93
C VAL A 278 10.84 -8.85 8.45
N ALA A 279 10.10 -8.12 7.65
CA ALA A 279 10.31 -8.02 6.21
C ALA A 279 10.16 -6.59 5.72
N SER A 280 10.88 -6.24 4.65
CA SER A 280 10.47 -5.14 3.78
C SER A 280 9.56 -5.72 2.69
N ASP A 281 8.52 -5.00 2.31
CA ASP A 281 7.72 -5.37 1.14
C ASP A 281 8.43 -4.98 -0.17
N HIS A 282 9.02 -3.79 -0.22
CA HIS A 282 9.93 -3.31 -1.27
C HIS A 282 10.95 -2.34 -0.66
N GLY A 283 11.93 -1.91 -1.44
CA GLY A 283 12.77 -0.79 -1.07
C GLY A 283 12.12 0.54 -1.49
N ALA A 284 12.52 1.63 -0.84
CA ALA A 284 12.13 2.99 -1.22
C ALA A 284 13.33 3.92 -1.11
N ASP A 285 13.77 4.46 -2.24
CA ASP A 285 14.94 5.31 -2.32
C ASP A 285 14.58 6.76 -1.95
N PRO A 286 15.10 7.32 -0.85
CA PRO A 286 14.81 8.69 -0.46
C PRO A 286 15.45 9.76 -1.35
N GLU A 287 16.42 9.42 -2.19
CA GLU A 287 17.01 10.37 -3.13
C GLU A 287 16.10 10.62 -4.33
N SER A 288 15.52 9.57 -4.88
CA SER A 288 14.65 9.63 -6.06
C SER A 288 13.16 9.57 -5.74
N GLY A 289 12.76 9.17 -4.53
CA GLY A 289 11.38 8.88 -4.16
C GLY A 289 10.83 7.62 -4.82
N ALA A 290 11.67 6.83 -5.50
CA ALA A 290 11.24 5.66 -6.26
C ALA A 290 11.23 4.39 -5.41
N HIS A 291 10.25 3.52 -5.68
CA HIS A 291 10.28 2.17 -5.14
C HIS A 291 11.35 1.32 -5.82
N LEU A 292 12.02 0.48 -5.04
CA LEU A 292 13.07 -0.42 -5.49
C LEU A 292 12.58 -1.87 -5.38
N GLY A 293 12.64 -2.58 -6.50
CA GLY A 293 12.38 -4.02 -6.57
C GLY A 293 13.60 -4.84 -6.16
N GLY A 294 13.51 -6.14 -6.43
CA GLY A 294 14.56 -7.09 -6.13
C GLY A 294 14.40 -7.76 -4.76
N PRO A 295 15.32 -8.67 -4.40
CA PRO A 295 15.23 -9.41 -3.15
C PRO A 295 15.29 -8.51 -1.92
N GLN A 296 14.32 -8.65 -1.03
CA GLN A 296 14.22 -7.92 0.22
C GLN A 296 14.65 -8.79 1.40
N PRO A 297 15.26 -8.20 2.45
CA PRO A 297 15.65 -8.94 3.63
C PRO A 297 14.42 -9.41 4.41
N PHE A 298 14.49 -10.66 4.85
CA PHE A 298 13.49 -11.30 5.69
C PHE A 298 14.19 -11.88 6.91
N PHE A 299 13.92 -11.33 8.06
CA PHE A 299 14.53 -11.71 9.34
C PHE A 299 13.59 -12.62 10.12
N THR A 300 14.15 -13.56 10.88
CA THR A 300 13.42 -14.38 11.84
C THR A 300 14.16 -14.42 13.18
N SER A 301 13.39 -14.38 14.27
CA SER A 301 13.96 -14.38 15.64
C SER A 301 14.41 -15.76 16.08
N ARG A 302 14.09 -16.82 15.34
CA ARG A 302 14.40 -18.23 15.69
C ARG A 302 14.68 -19.03 14.45
#